data_7f57eaf3879afd0c61fecd5c881b0c2e
#
_entry.id   7f57eaf3879afd0c61fecd5c881b0c2e
#
_cell.length_a   1.000
_cell.length_b   1.000
_cell.length_c   1.000
_cell.angle_alpha   90.00
_cell.angle_beta   90.00
_cell.angle_gamma   90.00
#
_symmetry.space_group_name_H-M   'P 1'
#
loop_
_entity.id
_entity.type
_entity.pdbx_description
1 polymer ?
#
loop_
_entity_poly.entity_id
_entity_poly.type
_entity_poly.pdbx_seq_one_letter_code
_entity_poly.pdbx_strand_id
1 'polypeptide(L)'
;MFFDRVAAEVLGLPGATPAERRAAAREYAPAGVLDLFEVRLPGVSAELAAGNMGLAEGISLYHMLLEGVVFDAGQYALLDDLADGALPGVREGIERVQADERWHVGFGLRCFIETEPSQDLIDELVVRAQEAAAVWGDAVPAATRDRSASMCAHRLHVSGLRETSAPA
;
A
#
# COMPACT_ATOMS: atom_id res chain seq x y z
N MET A 1 14.35 -11.21 8.92
CA MET A 1 13.80 -11.63 9.18
C MET A 1 12.50 -11.83 9.88
N PHE A 2 11.72 -10.79 10.28
CA PHE A 2 10.40 -11.01 10.86
C PHE A 2 9.47 -11.79 9.92
N PHE A 3 9.18 -11.28 8.75
CA PHE A 3 8.28 -11.93 7.79
C PHE A 3 8.76 -13.31 7.33
N ASP A 4 10.06 -13.53 7.23
CA ASP A 4 10.59 -14.85 6.87
C ASP A 4 10.36 -15.89 7.98
N ARG A 5 10.47 -15.47 9.25
CA ARG A 5 10.10 -16.31 10.39
C ARG A 5 8.59 -16.59 10.43
N VAL A 6 7.76 -15.59 10.18
CA VAL A 6 6.30 -15.80 10.08
C VAL A 6 6.00 -16.82 8.97
N ALA A 7 6.62 -16.68 7.79
CA ALA A 7 6.44 -17.61 6.69
C ALA A 7 6.86 -19.06 7.06
N ALA A 8 7.99 -19.21 7.75
CA ALA A 8 8.51 -20.53 8.13
C ALA A 8 7.82 -21.14 9.35
N GLU A 9 7.68 -20.36 10.43
CA GLU A 9 7.32 -20.87 11.75
C GLU A 9 5.81 -20.81 12.01
N VAL A 10 5.08 -19.88 11.39
CA VAL A 10 3.63 -19.69 11.58
C VAL A 10 2.85 -20.28 10.42
N LEU A 11 3.22 -19.92 9.19
CA LEU A 11 2.50 -20.38 7.99
C LEU A 11 3.00 -21.75 7.47
N GLY A 12 4.17 -22.21 7.94
CA GLY A 12 4.73 -23.51 7.51
C GLY A 12 5.06 -23.57 6.02
N LEU A 13 5.36 -22.44 5.40
CA LEU A 13 5.64 -22.40 3.97
C LEU A 13 6.91 -23.22 3.65
N PRO A 14 6.90 -24.06 2.60
CA PRO A 14 8.05 -24.84 2.22
C PRO A 14 9.20 -23.97 1.71
N GLY A 15 10.43 -24.44 1.93
CA GLY A 15 11.64 -23.81 1.44
C GLY A 15 12.72 -23.69 2.50
N ALA A 16 13.96 -23.97 2.12
CA ALA A 16 15.14 -23.87 3.00
C ALA A 16 15.66 -22.43 3.12
N THR A 17 15.39 -21.59 2.10
CA THR A 17 15.84 -20.21 2.00
C THR A 17 14.67 -19.23 2.01
N PRO A 18 14.89 -17.93 2.37
CA PRO A 18 13.88 -16.89 2.25
C PRO A 18 13.33 -16.72 0.82
N ALA A 19 14.15 -16.98 -0.20
CA ALA A 19 13.74 -16.88 -1.60
C ALA A 19 12.75 -18.00 -1.96
N GLU A 20 13.02 -19.24 -1.53
CA GLU A 20 12.11 -20.38 -1.76
C GLU A 20 10.79 -20.19 -1.02
N ARG A 21 10.81 -19.71 0.23
CA ARG A 21 9.56 -19.41 0.97
C ARG A 21 8.75 -18.29 0.32
N ARG A 22 9.40 -17.24 -0.22
CA ARG A 22 8.70 -16.22 -1.02
C ARG A 22 8.07 -16.80 -2.28
N ALA A 23 8.76 -17.70 -2.96
CA ALA A 23 8.21 -18.39 -4.12
C ALA A 23 6.99 -19.24 -3.75
N ALA A 24 7.03 -19.95 -2.62
CA ALA A 24 5.88 -20.68 -2.10
C ALA A 24 4.71 -19.78 -1.69
N ALA A 25 4.99 -18.63 -1.05
CA ALA A 25 3.96 -17.66 -0.67
C ALA A 25 3.21 -17.08 -1.87
N ARG A 26 3.84 -17.05 -3.04
CA ARG A 26 3.25 -16.54 -4.27
C ARG A 26 1.95 -17.27 -4.68
N GLU A 27 1.82 -18.55 -4.37
CA GLU A 27 0.62 -19.33 -4.65
C GLU A 27 -0.63 -18.83 -3.88
N TYR A 28 -0.42 -18.11 -2.79
CA TYR A 28 -1.46 -17.57 -1.92
C TYR A 28 -1.73 -16.09 -2.17
N ALA A 29 -0.89 -15.42 -2.97
CA ALA A 29 -1.03 -13.99 -3.21
C ALA A 29 -2.16 -13.70 -4.21
N PRO A 30 -3.00 -12.69 -3.98
CA PRO A 30 -4.00 -12.25 -4.94
C PRO A 30 -3.36 -11.87 -6.28
N ALA A 31 -4.03 -12.19 -7.39
CA ALA A 31 -3.51 -11.92 -8.74
C ALA A 31 -3.19 -10.44 -8.96
N GLY A 32 -4.02 -9.52 -8.43
CA GLY A 32 -3.76 -8.08 -8.51
C GLY A 32 -2.53 -7.64 -7.74
N VAL A 33 -2.22 -8.28 -6.61
CA VAL A 33 -0.99 -8.03 -5.84
C VAL A 33 0.23 -8.53 -6.62
N LEU A 34 0.15 -9.71 -7.23
CA LEU A 34 1.23 -10.21 -8.09
C LEU A 34 1.48 -9.30 -9.28
N ASP A 35 0.43 -8.87 -9.99
CA ASP A 35 0.53 -7.92 -11.11
C ASP A 35 1.17 -6.60 -10.66
N LEU A 36 0.76 -6.08 -9.49
CA LEU A 36 1.35 -4.87 -8.93
C LEU A 36 2.87 -4.99 -8.74
N PHE A 37 3.34 -6.05 -8.07
CA PHE A 37 4.75 -6.19 -7.72
C PHE A 37 5.64 -6.71 -8.85
N GLU A 38 5.11 -7.50 -9.78
CA GLU A 38 5.89 -8.15 -10.83
C GLU A 38 5.85 -7.42 -12.17
N VAL A 39 4.82 -6.58 -12.39
CA VAL A 39 4.63 -5.86 -13.66
C VAL A 39 4.61 -4.34 -13.45
N ARG A 40 3.66 -3.82 -12.66
CA ARG A 40 3.43 -2.37 -12.57
C ARG A 40 4.57 -1.64 -11.87
N LEU A 41 5.01 -2.06 -10.70
CA LEU A 41 6.10 -1.39 -9.98
C LEU A 41 7.44 -1.45 -10.71
N PRO A 42 7.87 -2.57 -11.33
CA PRO A 42 9.02 -2.58 -12.21
C PRO A 42 8.87 -1.62 -13.41
N GLY A 43 7.67 -1.53 -14.01
CA GLY A 43 7.36 -0.57 -15.07
C GLY A 43 7.52 0.88 -14.61
N VAL A 44 6.93 1.25 -13.48
CA VAL A 44 7.09 2.58 -12.86
C VAL A 44 8.57 2.91 -12.62
N SER A 45 9.34 1.96 -12.09
CA SER A 45 10.78 2.14 -11.87
C SER A 45 11.54 2.39 -13.16
N ALA A 46 11.18 1.70 -14.24
CA ALA A 46 11.79 1.89 -15.56
C ALA A 46 11.46 3.27 -16.15
N GLU A 47 10.20 3.71 -16.06
CA GLU A 47 9.76 5.03 -16.54
C GLU A 47 10.43 6.18 -15.77
N LEU A 48 10.56 6.06 -14.44
CA LEU A 48 11.31 7.01 -13.62
C LEU A 48 12.79 7.06 -14.02
N ALA A 49 13.42 5.91 -14.19
CA ALA A 49 14.83 5.82 -14.58
C ALA A 49 15.09 6.37 -15.99
N ALA A 50 14.13 6.25 -16.90
CA ALA A 50 14.18 6.81 -18.26
C ALA A 50 13.87 8.31 -18.32
N GLY A 51 13.39 8.91 -17.23
CA GLY A 51 12.96 10.31 -17.18
C GLY A 51 11.61 10.58 -17.87
N ASN A 52 10.83 9.53 -18.13
CA ASN A 52 9.49 9.64 -18.73
C ASN A 52 8.40 9.94 -17.69
N MET A 53 8.70 9.77 -16.42
CA MET A 53 7.79 10.02 -15.29
C MET A 53 8.37 11.12 -14.39
N GLY A 54 7.53 12.07 -13.98
CA GLY A 54 7.91 13.15 -13.08
C GLY A 54 8.09 12.69 -11.63
N LEU A 55 8.89 13.41 -10.85
CA LEU A 55 9.13 13.11 -9.44
C LEU A 55 7.83 13.13 -8.62
N ALA A 56 6.95 14.11 -8.84
CA ALA A 56 5.65 14.19 -8.17
C ALA A 56 4.81 12.94 -8.40
N GLU A 57 4.77 12.45 -9.63
CA GLU A 57 4.04 11.24 -9.97
C GLU A 57 4.66 10.01 -9.30
N GLY A 58 5.99 9.86 -9.34
CA GLY A 58 6.69 8.76 -8.66
C GLY A 58 6.45 8.75 -7.15
N ILE A 59 6.51 9.91 -6.49
CA ILE A 59 6.20 10.06 -5.04
C ILE A 59 4.75 9.67 -4.76
N SER A 60 3.81 10.11 -5.60
CA SER A 60 2.39 9.80 -5.42
C SER A 60 2.11 8.30 -5.54
N LEU A 61 2.72 7.64 -6.53
CA LEU A 61 2.56 6.19 -6.74
C LEU A 61 3.13 5.37 -5.58
N TYR A 62 4.31 5.74 -5.08
CA TYR A 62 4.98 4.98 -4.02
C TYR A 62 4.36 5.27 -2.65
N HIS A 63 4.41 6.51 -2.20
CA HIS A 63 4.01 6.84 -0.83
C HIS A 63 2.49 6.96 -0.63
N MET A 64 1.78 7.56 -1.61
CA MET A 64 0.35 7.79 -1.41
C MET A 64 -0.49 6.56 -1.79
N LEU A 65 -0.14 5.85 -2.89
CA LEU A 65 -0.92 4.70 -3.34
C LEU A 65 -0.39 3.38 -2.78
N LEU A 66 0.89 3.06 -2.95
CA LEU A 66 1.42 1.77 -2.49
C LEU A 66 1.40 1.69 -0.96
N GLU A 67 2.06 2.61 -0.27
CA GLU A 67 2.14 2.59 1.19
C GLU A 67 0.82 3.04 1.83
N GLY A 68 0.25 4.15 1.34
CA GLY A 68 -0.93 4.79 1.94
C GLY A 68 -2.29 4.14 1.61
N VAL A 69 -2.37 3.25 0.63
CA VAL A 69 -3.61 2.57 0.25
C VAL A 69 -3.42 1.05 0.21
N VAL A 70 -2.49 0.54 -0.59
CA VAL A 70 -2.34 -0.92 -0.77
C VAL A 70 -1.88 -1.58 0.53
N PHE A 71 -0.78 -1.12 1.12
CA PHE A 71 -0.26 -1.69 2.36
C PHE A 71 -1.20 -1.39 3.53
N ASP A 72 -1.75 -0.19 3.62
CA ASP A 72 -2.73 0.19 4.64
C ASP A 72 -3.92 -0.79 4.65
N ALA A 73 -4.53 -1.07 3.50
CA ALA A 73 -5.66 -2.00 3.41
C ALA A 73 -5.29 -3.43 3.85
N GLY A 74 -4.15 -3.97 3.39
CA GLY A 74 -3.70 -5.30 3.77
C GLY A 74 -3.34 -5.42 5.24
N GLN A 75 -2.67 -4.42 5.81
CA GLN A 75 -2.30 -4.39 7.22
C GLN A 75 -3.53 -4.29 8.13
N TYR A 76 -4.52 -3.45 7.78
CA TYR A 76 -5.76 -3.37 8.55
C TYR A 76 -6.54 -4.68 8.52
N ALA A 77 -6.71 -5.32 7.36
CA ALA A 77 -7.37 -6.61 7.27
C ALA A 77 -6.67 -7.67 8.14
N LEU A 78 -5.35 -7.73 8.06
CA LEU A 78 -4.57 -8.68 8.88
C LEU A 78 -4.68 -8.38 10.37
N LEU A 79 -4.68 -7.12 10.79
CA LEU A 79 -4.85 -6.75 12.21
C LEU A 79 -6.25 -7.07 12.72
N ASP A 80 -7.28 -6.93 11.88
CA ASP A 80 -8.65 -7.34 12.21
C ASP A 80 -8.74 -8.85 12.37
N ASP A 81 -8.12 -9.63 11.49
CA ASP A 81 -8.06 -11.10 11.58
C ASP A 81 -7.31 -11.58 12.85
N LEU A 82 -6.35 -10.80 13.32
CA LEU A 82 -5.57 -11.08 14.54
C LEU A 82 -6.16 -10.47 15.82
N ALA A 83 -7.37 -9.92 15.76
CA ALA A 83 -7.99 -9.22 16.89
C ALA A 83 -8.34 -10.14 18.07
N ASP A 84 -8.54 -11.43 17.82
CA ASP A 84 -8.84 -12.45 18.84
C ASP A 84 -7.62 -12.84 19.72
N GLY A 85 -6.43 -12.34 19.37
CA GLY A 85 -5.19 -12.61 20.09
C GLY A 85 -4.51 -13.95 19.74
N ALA A 86 -4.92 -14.62 18.66
CA ALA A 86 -4.38 -15.92 18.25
C ALA A 86 -2.85 -15.92 18.02
N LEU A 87 -2.30 -14.86 17.47
CA LEU A 87 -0.88 -14.72 17.14
C LEU A 87 -0.31 -13.37 17.63
N PRO A 88 -0.17 -13.15 18.94
CA PRO A 88 0.16 -11.82 19.49
C PRO A 88 1.49 -11.27 18.99
N GLY A 89 2.51 -12.10 18.77
CA GLY A 89 3.80 -11.67 18.23
C GLY A 89 3.73 -11.25 16.76
N VAL A 90 2.85 -11.87 15.96
CA VAL A 90 2.60 -11.46 14.57
C VAL A 90 1.88 -10.12 14.58
N ARG A 91 0.82 -9.99 15.39
CA ARG A 91 0.07 -8.75 15.56
C ARG A 91 0.99 -7.58 15.94
N GLU A 92 1.79 -7.74 16.99
CA GLU A 92 2.76 -6.71 17.42
C GLU A 92 3.73 -6.31 16.29
N GLY A 93 4.22 -7.30 15.52
CA GLY A 93 5.09 -7.05 14.37
C GLY A 93 4.40 -6.21 13.29
N ILE A 94 3.14 -6.51 12.95
CA ILE A 94 2.37 -5.74 11.96
C ILE A 94 2.03 -4.33 12.48
N GLU A 95 1.69 -4.17 13.75
CA GLU A 95 1.44 -2.86 14.37
C GLU A 95 2.68 -1.95 14.29
N ARG A 96 3.88 -2.51 14.45
CA ARG A 96 5.15 -1.76 14.27
C ARG A 96 5.36 -1.36 12.81
N VAL A 97 5.16 -2.29 11.86
CA VAL A 97 5.24 -1.99 10.43
C VAL A 97 4.25 -0.89 10.06
N GLN A 98 2.99 -0.98 10.53
CA GLN A 98 1.99 0.06 10.28
C GLN A 98 2.38 1.43 10.87
N ALA A 99 3.08 1.45 12.01
CA ALA A 99 3.58 2.70 12.57
C ALA A 99 4.66 3.34 11.68
N ASP A 100 5.56 2.52 11.11
CA ASP A 100 6.59 2.98 10.17
C ASP A 100 5.95 3.47 8.87
N GLU A 101 4.95 2.75 8.32
CA GLU A 101 4.23 3.16 7.10
C GLU A 101 3.52 4.51 7.27
N ARG A 102 2.93 4.78 8.44
CA ARG A 102 2.33 6.10 8.70
C ARG A 102 3.35 7.23 8.63
N TRP A 103 4.57 6.99 9.08
CA TRP A 103 5.65 7.96 8.96
C TRP A 103 6.08 8.14 7.50
N HIS A 104 6.23 7.06 6.73
CA HIS A 104 6.59 7.09 5.31
C HIS A 104 5.54 7.84 4.48
N VAL A 105 4.26 7.56 4.70
CA VAL A 105 3.16 8.25 4.02
C VAL A 105 3.15 9.74 4.37
N GLY A 106 3.37 10.10 5.64
CA GLY A 106 3.47 11.50 6.07
C GLY A 106 4.65 12.23 5.42
N PHE A 107 5.81 11.57 5.36
CA PHE A 107 6.99 12.07 4.66
C PHE A 107 6.72 12.23 3.16
N GLY A 108 6.17 11.19 2.51
CA GLY A 108 5.83 11.23 1.09
C GLY A 108 4.83 12.32 0.74
N LEU A 109 3.79 12.53 1.57
CA LEU A 109 2.85 13.64 1.40
C LEU A 109 3.57 15.00 1.47
N ARG A 110 4.48 15.16 2.41
CA ARG A 110 5.28 16.40 2.51
C ARG A 110 6.13 16.61 1.26
N CYS A 111 6.84 15.59 0.80
CA CYS A 111 7.60 15.66 -0.46
C CYS A 111 6.69 15.96 -1.65
N PHE A 112 5.51 15.36 -1.72
CA PHE A 112 4.53 15.60 -2.79
C PHE A 112 4.08 17.06 -2.83
N ILE A 113 3.78 17.66 -1.67
CA ILE A 113 3.44 19.09 -1.56
C ILE A 113 4.57 19.97 -2.11
N GLU A 114 5.82 19.65 -1.76
CA GLU A 114 7.00 20.43 -2.20
C GLU A 114 7.30 20.33 -3.69
N THR A 115 6.73 19.33 -4.39
CA THR A 115 6.82 19.24 -5.87
C THR A 115 5.82 20.15 -6.59
N GLU A 116 4.94 20.85 -5.86
CA GLU A 116 3.87 21.70 -6.43
C GLU A 116 3.05 20.95 -7.49
N PRO A 117 2.40 19.80 -7.14
CA PRO A 117 1.73 18.95 -8.10
C PRO A 117 0.57 19.69 -8.78
N SER A 118 0.32 19.37 -10.05
CA SER A 118 -0.83 19.90 -10.78
C SER A 118 -2.15 19.40 -10.19
N GLN A 119 -3.23 20.16 -10.36
CA GLN A 119 -4.56 19.74 -9.92
C GLN A 119 -5.01 18.45 -10.61
N ASP A 120 -4.67 18.28 -11.88
CA ASP A 120 -4.98 17.06 -12.63
C ASP A 120 -4.33 15.82 -11.98
N LEU A 121 -3.07 15.91 -11.56
CA LEU A 121 -2.39 14.82 -10.85
C LEU A 121 -3.04 14.53 -9.49
N ILE A 122 -3.46 15.57 -8.77
CA ILE A 122 -4.15 15.41 -7.47
C ILE A 122 -5.51 14.71 -7.66
N ASP A 123 -6.29 15.11 -8.66
CA ASP A 123 -7.59 14.51 -8.94
C ASP A 123 -7.45 13.07 -9.45
N GLU A 124 -6.46 12.81 -10.31
CA GLU A 124 -6.13 11.48 -10.78
C GLU A 124 -5.71 10.54 -9.63
N LEU A 125 -4.95 11.05 -8.66
CA LEU A 125 -4.51 10.29 -7.49
C LEU A 125 -5.70 9.75 -6.67
N VAL A 126 -6.78 10.51 -6.55
CA VAL A 126 -8.01 10.07 -5.86
C VAL A 126 -8.69 8.93 -6.60
N VAL A 127 -8.74 8.99 -7.93
CA VAL A 127 -9.30 7.90 -8.76
C VAL A 127 -8.42 6.65 -8.66
N ARG A 128 -7.11 6.80 -8.82
CA ARG A 128 -6.12 5.72 -8.71
C ARG A 128 -6.10 5.06 -7.33
N ALA A 129 -6.50 5.76 -6.27
CA ALA A 129 -6.59 5.18 -4.92
C ALA A 129 -7.62 4.04 -4.87
N GLN A 130 -8.75 4.15 -5.56
CA GLN A 130 -9.74 3.08 -5.64
C GLN A 130 -9.20 1.87 -6.42
N GLU A 131 -8.52 2.11 -7.53
CA GLU A 131 -7.87 1.06 -8.32
C GLU A 131 -6.76 0.36 -7.55
N ALA A 132 -5.95 1.13 -6.80
CA ALA A 132 -4.89 0.61 -5.95
C ALA A 132 -5.44 -0.30 -4.84
N ALA A 133 -6.51 0.10 -4.17
CA ALA A 133 -7.16 -0.73 -3.16
C ALA A 133 -7.76 -2.02 -3.74
N ALA A 134 -8.22 -1.99 -4.99
CA ALA A 134 -8.83 -3.13 -5.66
C ALA A 134 -7.87 -4.28 -5.98
N VAL A 135 -6.54 -4.07 -5.92
CA VAL A 135 -5.54 -5.12 -6.19
C VAL A 135 -5.66 -6.33 -5.25
N TRP A 136 -6.21 -6.11 -4.06
CA TRP A 136 -6.45 -7.17 -3.07
C TRP A 136 -7.59 -8.12 -3.44
N GLY A 137 -8.52 -7.71 -4.34
CA GLY A 137 -9.71 -8.51 -4.65
C GLY A 137 -10.47 -8.88 -3.38
N ASP A 138 -10.93 -10.12 -3.29
CA ASP A 138 -11.69 -10.63 -2.14
C ASP A 138 -10.82 -11.01 -0.93
N ALA A 139 -9.49 -10.93 -1.05
CA ALA A 139 -8.58 -11.21 0.07
C ALA A 139 -8.62 -10.12 1.15
N VAL A 140 -9.11 -8.92 0.83
CA VAL A 140 -9.34 -7.84 1.80
C VAL A 140 -10.80 -7.39 1.67
N PRO A 141 -11.56 -7.26 2.79
CA PRO A 141 -12.95 -6.82 2.77
C PRO A 141 -13.14 -5.48 2.04
N ALA A 142 -14.21 -5.36 1.26
CA ALA A 142 -14.50 -4.15 0.49
C ALA A 142 -14.51 -2.88 1.37
N ALA A 143 -15.13 -2.95 2.55
CA ALA A 143 -15.17 -1.82 3.48
C ALA A 143 -13.76 -1.36 3.91
N THR A 144 -12.81 -2.29 4.11
CA THR A 144 -11.41 -1.97 4.45
C THR A 144 -10.71 -1.32 3.27
N ARG A 145 -10.91 -1.83 2.06
CA ARG A 145 -10.37 -1.26 0.82
C ARG A 145 -10.89 0.17 0.58
N ASP A 146 -12.20 0.37 0.70
CA ASP A 146 -12.85 1.68 0.52
C ASP A 146 -12.37 2.70 1.57
N ARG A 147 -12.19 2.25 2.82
CA ARG A 147 -11.62 3.07 3.88
C ARG A 147 -10.21 3.55 3.52
N SER A 148 -9.31 2.65 3.12
CA SER A 148 -7.92 2.99 2.78
C SER A 148 -7.86 3.92 1.56
N ALA A 149 -8.67 3.69 0.53
CA ALA A 149 -8.78 4.59 -0.62
C ALA A 149 -9.30 5.99 -0.20
N SER A 150 -10.32 6.05 0.66
CA SER A 150 -10.88 7.31 1.17
C SER A 150 -9.87 8.09 2.02
N MET A 151 -8.97 7.41 2.74
CA MET A 151 -7.90 8.06 3.49
C MET A 151 -6.90 8.80 2.60
N CYS A 152 -6.67 8.36 1.36
CA CYS A 152 -5.86 9.11 0.39
C CYS A 152 -6.51 10.47 0.09
N ALA A 153 -7.78 10.51 -0.26
CA ALA A 153 -8.52 11.75 -0.50
C ALA A 153 -8.55 12.65 0.76
N HIS A 154 -8.73 12.06 1.94
CA HIS A 154 -8.70 12.80 3.20
C HIS A 154 -7.34 13.46 3.47
N ARG A 155 -6.24 12.75 3.24
CA ARG A 155 -4.87 13.30 3.41
C ARG A 155 -4.63 14.48 2.47
N LEU A 156 -5.07 14.39 1.21
CA LEU A 156 -4.98 15.49 0.24
C LEU A 156 -5.82 16.70 0.67
N HIS A 157 -7.00 16.47 1.24
CA HIS A 157 -7.85 17.55 1.75
C HIS A 157 -7.21 18.26 2.96
N VAL A 158 -6.81 17.53 3.99
CA VAL A 158 -6.24 18.14 5.21
C VAL A 158 -4.89 18.80 4.97
N SER A 159 -4.19 18.44 3.89
CA SER A 159 -2.95 19.10 3.46
C SER A 159 -3.19 20.36 2.64
N GLY A 160 -4.43 20.70 2.31
CA GLY A 160 -4.80 21.87 1.51
C GLY A 160 -4.59 21.71 0.00
N LEU A 161 -4.23 20.50 -0.47
CA LEU A 161 -4.06 20.22 -1.90
C LEU A 161 -5.40 20.02 -2.63
N ARG A 162 -6.47 19.70 -1.90
CA ARG A 162 -7.79 19.45 -2.45
C ARG A 162 -8.86 20.18 -1.65
N GLU A 163 -9.71 20.93 -2.33
CA GLU A 163 -10.91 21.49 -1.69
C GLU A 163 -11.96 20.39 -1.47
N THR A 164 -12.76 20.53 -0.42
CA THR A 164 -13.95 19.68 -0.26
C THR A 164 -14.93 20.03 -1.37
N SER A 165 -15.23 19.09 -2.28
CA SER A 165 -16.42 19.21 -3.08
C SER A 165 -17.60 19.28 -2.11
N ALA A 166 -18.32 20.42 -2.07
CA ALA A 166 -19.57 20.49 -1.33
C ALA A 166 -20.48 19.36 -1.83
N PRO A 167 -21.16 18.63 -0.94
CA PRO A 167 -22.14 17.65 -1.39
C PRO A 167 -23.21 18.36 -2.22
N ALA A 168 -23.42 17.86 -3.45
CA ALA A 168 -24.48 18.32 -4.33
C ALA A 168 -25.85 17.93 -3.77
#